data_e5374708bafca6df13610a546316a8dd
#
_entry.id   e5374708bafca6df13610a546316a8dd
#
_cell.length_a   1.000
_cell.length_b   1.000
_cell.length_c   1.000
_cell.angle_alpha   90.00
_cell.angle_beta   90.00
_cell.angle_gamma   90.00
#
_symmetry.space_group_name_H-M   'P 1'
#
loop_
_entity.id
_entity.type
_entity.pdbx_description
1 polymer ?
#
loop_
_entity_poly.entity_id
_entity_poly.type
_entity_poly.pdbx_seq_one_letter_code
_entity_poly.pdbx_strand_id
1 'polypeptide(L)'
;MEVIQLALDGRCRWLESQVINKVFPEAVKSAKNANEATRYMILDWISNDNGKVGVDLKWFKKLGVPAVRTFNDLPRDNNFVLINTGYDSIVHEEKILLERGVKIIDKPCPFVRKIRKLFENLDTTFQYVLLCEPNHIIIKNYASLFPEDMILVQMNNYAEKILEQHNGKPIMFISYVTFLKKHSHQIFDFISKSFPGKGHVMVDTQCMWADGKISPITEIATMPEQKLSGIKYALLIGTSGSTNKSLMSLHETITDRGLEVINIGSLKEFLLFRKSHRKEKVLLVKSPIPNQAEKPILTYLKSGYLMAYYTLFKGKIK
;
A
#
# COMPACT_ATOMS: atom_id res chain seq x y z
N MET A 1 22.36 -19.42 -7.54
CA MET A 1 21.00 -18.87 -7.53
C MET A 1 20.91 -17.84 -8.65
N GLU A 2 20.07 -18.11 -9.61
CA GLU A 2 19.74 -17.16 -10.67
C GLU A 2 18.60 -16.28 -10.18
N VAL A 3 18.70 -14.96 -10.40
CA VAL A 3 17.66 -14.00 -9.96
C VAL A 3 17.06 -13.33 -11.19
N ILE A 4 15.76 -13.51 -11.37
CA ILE A 4 14.98 -12.79 -12.37
C ILE A 4 14.30 -11.62 -11.69
N GLN A 5 14.62 -10.42 -12.13
CA GLN A 5 14.01 -9.20 -11.62
C GLN A 5 12.87 -8.78 -12.54
N LEU A 6 11.71 -8.40 -11.94
CA LEU A 6 10.61 -7.82 -12.69
C LEU A 6 11.00 -6.47 -13.30
N ALA A 7 10.48 -6.18 -14.50
CA ALA A 7 10.74 -4.93 -15.20
C ALA A 7 10.01 -3.75 -14.54
N LEU A 8 8.80 -4.01 -14.01
CA LEU A 8 8.01 -2.96 -13.38
C LEU A 8 8.52 -2.69 -11.97
N ASP A 9 8.79 -1.42 -11.71
CA ASP A 9 9.09 -0.94 -10.36
C ASP A 9 7.79 -0.92 -9.55
N GLY A 10 7.68 -1.79 -8.55
CA GLY A 10 6.49 -1.93 -7.72
C GLY A 10 6.16 -0.72 -6.83
N ARG A 11 6.94 0.36 -6.93
CA ARG A 11 6.78 1.54 -6.08
C ARG A 11 5.51 2.32 -6.38
N CYS A 12 4.88 2.82 -5.34
CA CYS A 12 3.82 3.81 -5.46
C CYS A 12 4.42 5.14 -5.96
N ARG A 13 4.33 5.39 -7.26
CA ARG A 13 4.85 6.61 -7.91
C ARG A 13 4.28 7.89 -7.30
N TRP A 14 3.04 7.85 -6.82
CA TRP A 14 2.44 9.00 -6.15
C TRP A 14 3.15 9.30 -4.84
N LEU A 15 3.38 8.30 -3.97
CA LEU A 15 4.11 8.46 -2.72
C LEU A 15 5.52 9.02 -2.99
N GLU A 16 6.21 8.45 -3.97
CA GLU A 16 7.55 8.89 -4.34
C GLU A 16 7.56 10.32 -4.86
N SER A 17 6.69 10.67 -5.83
CA SER A 17 6.71 11.97 -6.50
C SER A 17 6.15 13.11 -5.66
N GLN A 18 5.10 12.89 -4.89
CA GLN A 18 4.40 13.97 -4.17
C GLN A 18 4.88 14.12 -2.73
N VAL A 19 5.30 13.04 -2.10
CA VAL A 19 5.70 13.06 -0.69
C VAL A 19 7.22 13.06 -0.57
N ILE A 20 7.88 12.01 -1.04
CA ILE A 20 9.32 11.84 -0.84
C ILE A 20 10.13 12.94 -1.53
N ASN A 21 9.78 13.28 -2.77
CA ASN A 21 10.57 14.22 -3.58
C ASN A 21 10.15 15.68 -3.41
N LYS A 22 8.95 15.97 -2.89
CA LYS A 22 8.46 17.36 -2.73
C LYS A 22 8.37 17.81 -1.29
N VAL A 23 7.67 17.04 -0.45
CA VAL A 23 7.39 17.48 0.94
C VAL A 23 8.58 17.24 1.86
N PHE A 24 9.24 16.07 1.74
CA PHE A 24 10.34 15.74 2.63
C PHE A 24 11.58 16.63 2.54
N PRO A 25 12.05 17.07 1.36
CA PRO A 25 13.20 17.95 1.29
C PRO A 25 12.98 19.26 2.08
N GLU A 26 11.76 19.80 2.04
CA GLU A 26 11.40 21.00 2.82
C GLU A 26 11.39 20.71 4.32
N ALA A 27 10.75 19.61 4.74
CA ALA A 27 10.70 19.21 6.14
C ALA A 27 12.09 18.91 6.72
N VAL A 28 12.95 18.25 5.96
CA VAL A 28 14.34 17.95 6.37
C VAL A 28 15.20 19.22 6.43
N LYS A 29 15.01 20.13 5.48
CA LYS A 29 15.72 21.43 5.48
C LYS A 29 15.35 22.24 6.72
N SER A 30 14.06 22.32 7.03
CA SER A 30 13.57 23.00 8.24
C SER A 30 14.06 22.33 9.52
N ALA A 31 14.04 20.99 9.60
CA ALA A 31 14.53 20.25 10.77
C ALA A 31 16.03 20.45 11.05
N LYS A 32 16.83 20.81 10.02
CA LYS A 32 18.27 21.11 10.17
C LYS A 32 18.54 22.54 10.59
N ASN A 33 17.61 23.45 10.39
CA ASN A 33 17.73 24.85 10.78
C ASN A 33 17.24 25.01 12.22
N ALA A 34 18.13 24.85 13.19
CA ALA A 34 17.83 24.95 14.64
C ALA A 34 17.16 26.26 15.06
N ASN A 35 17.22 27.30 14.21
CA ASN A 35 16.61 28.62 14.44
C ASN A 35 15.17 28.73 13.87
N GLU A 36 14.66 27.74 13.15
CA GLU A 36 13.27 27.76 12.70
C GLU A 36 12.34 27.30 13.83
N ALA A 37 11.45 28.21 14.27
CA ALA A 37 10.46 27.92 15.30
C ALA A 37 9.44 26.83 14.89
N THR A 38 9.32 26.56 13.60
CA THR A 38 8.33 25.65 13.05
C THR A 38 8.87 24.22 12.98
N ARG A 39 8.26 23.35 13.73
CA ARG A 39 8.57 21.90 13.72
C ARG A 39 7.69 21.17 12.71
N TYR A 40 8.28 20.34 11.88
CA TYR A 40 7.53 19.43 11.00
C TYR A 40 7.33 18.09 11.70
N MET A 41 6.11 17.57 11.64
CA MET A 41 5.73 16.29 12.19
C MET A 41 4.99 15.47 11.14
N ILE A 42 5.21 14.16 11.13
CA ILE A 42 4.52 13.26 10.22
C ILE A 42 3.54 12.43 11.02
N LEU A 43 2.29 12.44 10.57
CA LEU A 43 1.29 11.55 11.09
C LEU A 43 1.44 10.17 10.44
N ASP A 44 1.86 9.21 11.24
CA ASP A 44 2.06 7.84 10.81
C ASP A 44 0.89 6.96 11.23
N TRP A 45 -0.15 6.96 10.43
CA TRP A 45 -1.30 6.07 10.58
C TRP A 45 -1.00 4.61 10.19
N ILE A 46 0.21 4.33 9.73
CA ILE A 46 0.56 3.04 9.16
C ILE A 46 1.02 2.06 10.25
N SER A 47 1.25 2.47 11.46
CA SER A 47 1.62 1.55 12.54
C SER A 47 0.39 0.82 13.07
N ASN A 48 0.16 -0.38 12.56
CA ASN A 48 -0.76 -1.32 13.19
C ASN A 48 -0.35 -1.63 14.62
N ASP A 49 -1.32 -2.11 15.41
CA ASP A 49 -1.20 -2.50 16.82
C ASP A 49 -0.01 -3.42 17.18
N ASN A 50 0.68 -3.96 16.19
CA ASN A 50 1.84 -4.85 16.33
C ASN A 50 3.19 -4.20 15.99
N GLY A 51 3.26 -2.89 15.79
CA GLY A 51 4.53 -2.15 15.63
C GLY A 51 5.36 -2.48 14.38
N LYS A 52 4.79 -3.20 13.40
CA LYS A 52 5.49 -3.60 12.19
C LYS A 52 4.86 -2.95 10.97
N VAL A 53 5.38 -1.78 10.56
CA VAL A 53 4.85 -1.20 9.37
C VAL A 53 5.52 -0.21 8.55
N GLY A 54 5.21 -0.23 7.37
CA GLY A 54 4.96 0.58 6.23
C GLY A 54 6.04 1.57 5.85
N VAL A 55 5.96 2.77 6.18
CA VAL A 55 7.02 3.76 5.93
C VAL A 55 7.95 3.73 7.13
N ASP A 56 9.22 3.45 6.89
CA ASP A 56 10.21 3.27 7.94
C ASP A 56 10.31 4.51 8.84
N LEU A 57 9.59 4.50 9.98
CA LEU A 57 9.70 5.54 11.01
C LEU A 57 11.14 5.82 11.41
N LYS A 58 12.02 4.80 11.35
CA LYS A 58 13.45 4.97 11.57
C LYS A 58 14.09 5.85 10.52
N TRP A 59 13.56 5.84 9.28
CA TRP A 59 14.04 6.72 8.23
C TRP A 59 13.67 8.18 8.50
N PHE A 60 12.42 8.48 8.89
CA PHE A 60 12.01 9.84 9.29
C PHE A 60 12.76 10.33 10.52
N LYS A 61 12.92 9.47 11.51
CA LYS A 61 13.70 9.79 12.71
C LYS A 61 15.15 10.12 12.37
N LYS A 62 15.77 9.39 11.43
CA LYS A 62 17.13 9.70 10.94
C LYS A 62 17.20 11.05 10.19
N LEU A 63 16.10 11.49 9.58
CA LEU A 63 16.01 12.78 8.91
C LEU A 63 15.71 13.94 9.86
N GLY A 64 15.48 13.65 11.15
CA GLY A 64 15.14 14.65 12.16
C GLY A 64 13.68 15.10 12.12
N VAL A 65 12.82 14.42 11.38
CA VAL A 65 11.38 14.71 11.33
C VAL A 65 10.65 13.75 12.27
N PRO A 66 10.07 14.24 13.38
CA PRO A 66 9.33 13.40 14.32
C PRO A 66 8.11 12.78 13.63
N ALA A 67 7.86 11.51 13.92
CA ALA A 67 6.64 10.84 13.51
C ALA A 67 5.76 10.59 14.74
N VAL A 68 4.48 10.93 14.63
CA VAL A 68 3.46 10.71 15.67
C VAL A 68 2.48 9.63 15.22
N ARG A 69 2.01 8.83 16.15
CA ARG A 69 1.15 7.68 15.85
C ARG A 69 -0.33 8.02 15.94
N THR A 70 -0.65 8.87 16.88
CA THR A 70 -2.04 9.24 17.16
C THR A 70 -2.16 10.75 17.27
N PHE A 71 -3.38 11.23 17.14
CA PHE A 71 -3.71 12.64 17.37
C PHE A 71 -3.30 13.09 18.79
N ASN A 72 -3.42 12.22 19.78
CA ASN A 72 -3.06 12.52 21.17
C ASN A 72 -1.57 12.69 21.40
N ASP A 73 -0.73 12.19 20.49
CA ASP A 73 0.73 12.34 20.55
C ASP A 73 1.20 13.71 19.99
N LEU A 74 0.27 14.51 19.43
CA LEU A 74 0.58 15.82 18.88
C LEU A 74 0.82 16.83 20.03
N PRO A 75 1.75 17.80 19.82
CA PRO A 75 1.95 18.87 20.78
C PRO A 75 0.68 19.67 21.05
N ARG A 76 0.53 20.15 22.27
CA ARG A 76 -0.59 21.02 22.63
C ARG A 76 -0.42 22.44 22.08
N ASP A 77 0.81 22.88 21.82
CA ASP A 77 1.09 24.12 21.10
C ASP A 77 0.80 23.97 19.59
N ASN A 78 0.69 25.09 18.89
CA ASN A 78 0.38 25.14 17.46
C ASN A 78 1.63 25.38 16.59
N ASN A 79 2.83 25.35 17.17
CA ASN A 79 4.09 25.65 16.49
C ASN A 79 4.65 24.45 15.74
N PHE A 80 3.79 23.78 14.95
CA PHE A 80 4.21 22.69 14.09
C PHE A 80 3.42 22.66 12.79
N VAL A 81 3.98 22.01 11.79
CA VAL A 81 3.33 21.69 10.53
C VAL A 81 3.12 20.19 10.50
N LEU A 82 1.88 19.76 10.40
CA LEU A 82 1.54 18.35 10.27
C LEU A 82 1.60 17.92 8.81
N ILE A 83 2.37 16.88 8.52
CA ILE A 83 2.42 16.25 7.21
C ILE A 83 1.53 15.01 7.27
N ASN A 84 0.41 15.06 6.56
CA ASN A 84 -0.49 13.94 6.38
C ASN A 84 -0.19 13.26 5.04
N THR A 85 0.17 11.98 5.07
CA THR A 85 0.64 11.25 3.89
C THR A 85 -0.04 9.89 3.73
N GLY A 86 -0.38 9.55 2.50
CA GLY A 86 -0.83 8.20 2.12
C GLY A 86 -2.28 7.90 2.49
N TYR A 87 -2.58 7.96 3.76
CA TYR A 87 -3.93 7.80 4.28
C TYR A 87 -4.52 9.16 4.63
N ASP A 88 -5.82 9.28 4.53
CA ASP A 88 -6.51 10.50 4.91
C ASP A 88 -6.60 10.61 6.43
N SER A 89 -6.62 11.85 6.95
CA SER A 89 -6.81 12.10 8.39
C SER A 89 -8.21 11.72 8.85
N ILE A 90 -8.36 11.53 10.16
CA ILE A 90 -9.69 11.47 10.77
C ILE A 90 -10.36 12.82 10.58
N VAL A 91 -11.50 12.84 9.91
CA VAL A 91 -12.20 14.08 9.51
C VAL A 91 -12.43 15.02 10.70
N HIS A 92 -12.80 14.46 11.84
CA HIS A 92 -13.03 15.24 13.06
C HIS A 92 -11.72 15.83 13.63
N GLU A 93 -10.65 15.05 13.67
CA GLU A 93 -9.34 15.48 14.21
C GLU A 93 -8.69 16.54 13.32
N GLU A 94 -8.84 16.41 11.99
CA GLU A 94 -8.38 17.42 11.04
C GLU A 94 -9.07 18.76 11.29
N LYS A 95 -10.38 18.76 11.50
CA LYS A 95 -11.16 19.97 11.81
C LYS A 95 -10.65 20.66 13.08
N ILE A 96 -10.44 19.89 14.16
CA ILE A 96 -9.89 20.43 15.42
C ILE A 96 -8.52 21.08 15.20
N LEU A 97 -7.63 20.45 14.43
CA LEU A 97 -6.31 21.02 14.16
C LEU A 97 -6.38 22.32 13.36
N LEU A 98 -7.24 22.37 12.35
CA LEU A 98 -7.44 23.58 11.55
C LEU A 98 -8.03 24.71 12.39
N GLU A 99 -9.00 24.44 13.26
CA GLU A 99 -9.59 25.39 14.21
C GLU A 99 -8.53 25.91 15.21
N ARG A 100 -7.55 25.09 15.58
CA ARG A 100 -6.39 25.50 16.38
C ARG A 100 -5.36 26.32 15.60
N GLY A 101 -5.52 26.46 14.28
CA GLY A 101 -4.58 27.17 13.41
C GLY A 101 -3.32 26.37 13.03
N VAL A 102 -3.33 25.05 13.23
CA VAL A 102 -2.22 24.17 12.80
C VAL A 102 -2.19 24.09 11.29
N LYS A 103 -1.02 24.30 10.70
CA LYS A 103 -0.83 24.11 9.25
C LYS A 103 -0.73 22.62 8.94
N ILE A 104 -1.60 22.16 8.04
CA ILE A 104 -1.58 20.78 7.55
C ILE A 104 -1.11 20.75 6.10
N ILE A 105 -0.05 19.99 5.83
CA ILE A 105 0.35 19.61 4.47
C ILE A 105 -0.34 18.30 4.14
N ASP A 106 -1.53 18.41 3.54
CA ASP A 106 -2.36 17.26 3.22
C ASP A 106 -2.03 16.73 1.83
N LYS A 107 -1.45 15.54 1.78
CA LYS A 107 -1.09 14.81 0.56
C LYS A 107 -1.62 13.37 0.61
N PRO A 108 -2.94 13.18 0.74
CA PRO A 108 -3.50 11.85 0.74
C PRO A 108 -3.39 11.21 -0.63
N CYS A 109 -3.41 9.89 -0.64
CA CYS A 109 -3.51 9.14 -1.88
C CYS A 109 -4.76 9.56 -2.67
N PRO A 110 -4.66 9.88 -3.98
CA PRO A 110 -5.81 10.36 -4.75
C PRO A 110 -6.97 9.35 -4.81
N PHE A 111 -6.69 8.06 -4.73
CA PHE A 111 -7.70 7.01 -4.67
C PHE A 111 -8.42 6.98 -3.32
N VAL A 112 -7.69 7.18 -2.22
CA VAL A 112 -8.25 7.31 -0.88
C VAL A 112 -9.13 8.57 -0.80
N ARG A 113 -8.64 9.70 -1.32
CA ARG A 113 -9.42 10.95 -1.39
C ARG A 113 -10.68 10.81 -2.25
N LYS A 114 -10.66 10.00 -3.31
CA LYS A 114 -11.85 9.72 -4.12
C LYS A 114 -12.94 9.03 -3.28
N ILE A 115 -12.56 8.05 -2.45
CA ILE A 115 -13.50 7.38 -1.54
C ILE A 115 -14.07 8.38 -0.51
N ARG A 116 -13.21 9.20 0.11
CA ARG A 116 -13.67 10.24 1.04
C ARG A 116 -14.69 11.17 0.41
N LYS A 117 -14.38 11.72 -0.75
CA LYS A 117 -15.31 12.62 -1.48
C LYS A 117 -16.65 11.96 -1.81
N LEU A 118 -16.64 10.67 -2.06
CA LEU A 118 -17.87 9.91 -2.29
C LEU A 118 -18.72 9.87 -1.02
N PHE A 119 -18.12 9.61 0.14
CA PHE A 119 -18.83 9.59 1.42
C PHE A 119 -19.24 10.98 1.92
N GLU A 120 -18.54 12.03 1.54
CA GLU A 120 -18.93 13.42 1.80
C GLU A 120 -20.15 13.86 0.95
N ASN A 121 -20.46 13.15 -0.16
CA ASN A 121 -21.51 13.51 -1.12
C ASN A 121 -22.36 12.27 -1.45
N LEU A 122 -22.98 11.68 -0.44
CA LEU A 122 -23.80 10.47 -0.58
C LEU A 122 -25.09 10.75 -1.34
N ASP A 123 -25.42 9.88 -2.27
CA ASP A 123 -26.74 9.82 -2.90
C ASP A 123 -27.63 8.87 -2.10
N THR A 124 -28.61 9.41 -1.39
CA THR A 124 -29.52 8.66 -0.51
C THR A 124 -30.46 7.71 -1.25
N THR A 125 -30.49 7.76 -2.57
CA THR A 125 -31.29 6.81 -3.39
C THR A 125 -30.66 5.43 -3.45
N PHE A 126 -29.37 5.32 -3.11
CA PHE A 126 -28.64 4.06 -3.05
C PHE A 126 -28.46 3.55 -1.63
N GLN A 127 -28.39 2.23 -1.48
CA GLN A 127 -27.74 1.58 -0.35
C GLN A 127 -26.30 1.31 -0.68
N TYR A 128 -25.39 1.61 0.25
CA TYR A 128 -23.96 1.46 0.00
C TYR A 128 -23.43 0.13 0.52
N VAL A 129 -22.65 -0.56 -0.32
CA VAL A 129 -21.91 -1.76 0.05
C VAL A 129 -20.41 -1.46 -0.13
N LEU A 130 -19.63 -1.58 0.94
CA LEU A 130 -18.20 -1.33 0.92
C LEU A 130 -17.41 -2.61 1.18
N LEU A 131 -16.65 -3.06 0.17
CA LEU A 131 -15.65 -4.11 0.35
C LEU A 131 -14.42 -3.54 1.06
N CYS A 132 -14.21 -3.95 2.30
CA CYS A 132 -13.13 -3.44 3.15
C CYS A 132 -12.71 -4.45 4.23
N GLU A 133 -11.61 -4.12 4.91
CA GLU A 133 -11.30 -4.68 6.22
C GLU A 133 -11.86 -3.76 7.30
N PRO A 134 -12.88 -4.14 8.06
CA PRO A 134 -13.57 -3.25 9.00
C PRO A 134 -12.65 -2.59 10.04
N ASN A 135 -11.57 -3.27 10.41
CA ASN A 135 -10.58 -2.75 11.36
C ASN A 135 -9.50 -1.88 10.72
N HIS A 136 -9.53 -1.68 9.40
CA HIS A 136 -8.55 -0.84 8.72
C HIS A 136 -8.71 0.62 9.16
N ILE A 137 -7.58 1.29 9.41
CA ILE A 137 -7.57 2.65 9.96
C ILE A 137 -8.40 3.64 9.13
N ILE A 138 -8.35 3.58 7.81
CA ILE A 138 -9.13 4.48 6.94
C ILE A 138 -10.63 4.25 7.11
N ILE A 139 -11.07 3.01 7.29
CA ILE A 139 -12.48 2.70 7.52
C ILE A 139 -12.94 3.33 8.84
N LYS A 140 -12.12 3.21 9.88
CA LYS A 140 -12.38 3.89 11.16
C LYS A 140 -12.40 5.42 11.02
N ASN A 141 -11.49 5.97 10.21
CA ASN A 141 -11.42 7.41 9.96
C ASN A 141 -12.67 7.96 9.25
N TYR A 142 -13.31 7.15 8.41
CA TYR A 142 -14.50 7.55 7.66
C TYR A 142 -15.81 7.10 8.28
N ALA A 143 -15.76 6.37 9.39
CA ALA A 143 -16.97 5.81 10.01
C ALA A 143 -18.05 6.87 10.30
N SER A 144 -17.65 8.10 10.65
CA SER A 144 -18.58 9.22 10.87
C SER A 144 -19.27 9.75 9.62
N LEU A 145 -18.80 9.35 8.43
CA LEU A 145 -19.37 9.70 7.14
C LEU A 145 -20.27 8.60 6.57
N PHE A 146 -20.29 7.43 7.21
CA PHE A 146 -21.06 6.30 6.70
C PHE A 146 -22.55 6.47 6.98
N PRO A 147 -23.41 6.19 6.01
CA PRO A 147 -24.85 6.12 6.27
C PRO A 147 -25.15 4.91 7.17
N GLU A 148 -26.22 5.01 7.97
CA GLU A 148 -26.60 3.96 8.93
C GLU A 148 -26.88 2.60 8.27
N ASP A 149 -27.36 2.61 7.02
CA ASP A 149 -27.70 1.42 6.25
C ASP A 149 -26.53 0.91 5.38
N MET A 150 -25.29 1.40 5.62
CA MET A 150 -24.11 0.91 4.91
C MET A 150 -23.75 -0.52 5.30
N ILE A 151 -23.51 -1.36 4.30
CA ILE A 151 -23.07 -2.75 4.50
C ILE A 151 -21.56 -2.85 4.32
N LEU A 152 -20.83 -3.19 5.39
CA LEU A 152 -19.39 -3.46 5.32
C LEU A 152 -19.16 -4.96 5.10
N VAL A 153 -18.52 -5.31 4.00
CA VAL A 153 -18.29 -6.69 3.60
C VAL A 153 -16.82 -7.04 3.44
N GLN A 154 -16.51 -8.33 3.62
CA GLN A 154 -15.22 -8.95 3.34
C GLN A 154 -15.42 -10.07 2.32
N MET A 155 -14.31 -10.56 1.73
CA MET A 155 -14.39 -11.64 0.74
C MET A 155 -15.02 -12.94 1.26
N ASN A 156 -14.96 -13.21 2.55
CA ASN A 156 -15.47 -14.43 3.18
C ASN A 156 -16.93 -14.32 3.66
N ASN A 157 -17.55 -13.13 3.66
CA ASN A 157 -18.89 -12.94 4.21
C ASN A 157 -19.81 -12.03 3.37
N TYR A 158 -19.37 -11.59 2.18
CA TYR A 158 -20.14 -10.60 1.41
C TYR A 158 -21.53 -11.09 1.03
N ALA A 159 -21.66 -12.36 0.63
CA ALA A 159 -22.94 -12.89 0.17
C ALA A 159 -23.99 -12.90 1.28
N GLU A 160 -23.65 -13.47 2.44
CA GLU A 160 -24.52 -13.50 3.62
C GLU A 160 -24.95 -12.09 4.05
N LYS A 161 -23.98 -11.21 4.29
CA LYS A 161 -24.28 -9.85 4.76
C LYS A 161 -25.13 -9.03 3.79
N ILE A 162 -24.87 -9.14 2.49
CA ILE A 162 -25.66 -8.40 1.49
C ILE A 162 -27.09 -8.93 1.46
N LEU A 163 -27.31 -10.26 1.49
CA LEU A 163 -28.65 -10.81 1.51
C LEU A 163 -29.43 -10.46 2.77
N GLU A 164 -28.78 -10.47 3.93
CA GLU A 164 -29.42 -10.16 5.22
C GLU A 164 -29.78 -8.67 5.39
N GLN A 165 -28.90 -7.77 4.88
CA GLN A 165 -29.00 -6.34 5.19
C GLN A 165 -29.52 -5.49 4.02
N HIS A 166 -29.81 -6.11 2.87
CA HIS A 166 -30.34 -5.36 1.73
C HIS A 166 -31.73 -4.80 2.01
N ASN A 167 -31.87 -3.48 1.90
CA ASN A 167 -33.08 -2.74 2.20
C ASN A 167 -34.02 -2.47 1.00
N GLY A 168 -33.74 -3.06 -0.15
CA GLY A 168 -34.56 -2.91 -1.35
C GLY A 168 -34.13 -1.78 -2.29
N LYS A 169 -33.25 -0.86 -1.90
CA LYS A 169 -32.70 0.19 -2.76
C LYS A 169 -31.73 -0.36 -3.81
N PRO A 170 -31.46 0.35 -4.91
CA PRO A 170 -30.28 0.09 -5.72
C PRO A 170 -29.00 0.10 -4.87
N ILE A 171 -28.06 -0.77 -5.19
CA ILE A 171 -26.79 -0.83 -4.46
C ILE A 171 -25.73 -0.03 -5.20
N MET A 172 -25.02 0.85 -4.48
CA MET A 172 -23.75 1.43 -4.90
C MET A 172 -22.62 0.66 -4.25
N PHE A 173 -21.95 -0.18 -5.04
CA PHE A 173 -20.85 -0.99 -4.59
C PHE A 173 -19.53 -0.24 -4.71
N ILE A 174 -18.77 -0.19 -3.63
CA ILE A 174 -17.48 0.46 -3.52
C ILE A 174 -16.47 -0.56 -3.04
N SER A 175 -15.32 -0.63 -3.68
CA SER A 175 -14.19 -1.42 -3.20
C SER A 175 -13.14 -0.53 -2.57
N TYR A 176 -12.60 -0.92 -1.42
CA TYR A 176 -11.45 -0.22 -0.88
C TYR A 176 -10.24 -0.34 -1.83
N VAL A 177 -9.43 0.71 -1.91
CA VAL A 177 -8.46 0.98 -3.00
C VAL A 177 -7.44 -0.13 -3.29
N THR A 178 -7.17 -1.01 -2.34
CA THR A 178 -6.11 -2.05 -2.45
C THR A 178 -6.63 -3.46 -2.74
N PHE A 179 -7.94 -3.63 -2.90
CA PHE A 179 -8.48 -4.92 -3.34
C PHE A 179 -8.23 -5.15 -4.83
N LEU A 180 -8.05 -6.41 -5.22
CA LEU A 180 -7.92 -6.81 -6.62
C LEU A 180 -9.25 -6.59 -7.35
N LYS A 181 -9.15 -6.19 -8.61
CA LYS A 181 -10.33 -5.95 -9.46
C LYS A 181 -11.21 -7.20 -9.61
N LYS A 182 -10.60 -8.41 -9.66
CA LYS A 182 -11.33 -9.67 -9.69
C LYS A 182 -12.31 -9.82 -8.51
N HIS A 183 -11.91 -9.38 -7.30
CA HIS A 183 -12.75 -9.46 -6.10
C HIS A 183 -13.94 -8.50 -6.20
N SER A 184 -13.71 -7.29 -6.70
CA SER A 184 -14.78 -6.30 -6.89
C SER A 184 -15.80 -6.76 -7.93
N HIS A 185 -15.34 -7.31 -9.05
CA HIS A 185 -16.24 -7.87 -10.07
C HIS A 185 -17.02 -9.06 -9.52
N GLN A 186 -16.38 -9.98 -8.78
CA GLN A 186 -17.05 -11.13 -8.18
C GLN A 186 -18.23 -10.70 -7.29
N ILE A 187 -18.02 -9.70 -6.43
CA ILE A 187 -19.09 -9.22 -5.53
C ILE A 187 -20.16 -8.46 -6.32
N PHE A 188 -19.78 -7.63 -7.28
CA PHE A 188 -20.73 -6.89 -8.08
C PHE A 188 -21.58 -7.80 -8.97
N ASP A 189 -21.00 -8.87 -9.54
CA ASP A 189 -21.74 -9.90 -10.27
C ASP A 189 -22.74 -10.63 -9.35
N PHE A 190 -22.34 -10.92 -8.11
CA PHE A 190 -23.24 -11.48 -7.11
C PHE A 190 -24.41 -10.54 -6.82
N ILE A 191 -24.17 -9.24 -6.59
CA ILE A 191 -25.22 -8.24 -6.35
C ILE A 191 -26.19 -8.19 -7.53
N SER A 192 -25.66 -8.10 -8.74
CA SER A 192 -26.48 -7.99 -9.97
C SER A 192 -27.35 -9.22 -10.21
N LYS A 193 -26.86 -10.40 -9.86
CA LYS A 193 -27.62 -11.66 -9.98
C LYS A 193 -28.67 -11.83 -8.86
N SER A 194 -28.34 -11.41 -7.65
CA SER A 194 -29.24 -11.56 -6.51
C SER A 194 -30.41 -10.56 -6.52
N PHE A 195 -30.18 -9.38 -7.11
CA PHE A 195 -31.18 -8.30 -7.13
C PHE A 195 -31.35 -7.70 -8.53
N PRO A 196 -31.87 -8.46 -9.50
CA PRO A 196 -31.94 -8.02 -10.89
C PRO A 196 -32.84 -6.79 -11.08
N GLY A 197 -32.51 -5.96 -12.08
CA GLY A 197 -33.40 -4.86 -12.51
C GLY A 197 -33.36 -3.60 -11.66
N LYS A 198 -32.48 -3.49 -10.64
CA LYS A 198 -32.49 -2.36 -9.70
C LYS A 198 -31.50 -1.23 -10.04
N GLY A 199 -30.76 -1.29 -11.13
CA GLY A 199 -29.84 -0.21 -11.50
C GLY A 199 -28.66 -0.06 -10.55
N HIS A 200 -28.06 -1.18 -10.14
CA HIS A 200 -26.86 -1.20 -9.28
C HIS A 200 -25.66 -0.55 -9.99
N VAL A 201 -24.80 0.10 -9.22
CA VAL A 201 -23.61 0.81 -9.73
C VAL A 201 -22.36 0.33 -9.00
N MET A 202 -21.32 0.01 -9.76
CA MET A 202 -19.98 -0.21 -9.21
C MET A 202 -19.11 1.03 -9.41
N VAL A 203 -18.59 1.59 -8.33
CA VAL A 203 -17.69 2.74 -8.40
C VAL A 203 -16.24 2.27 -8.48
N ASP A 204 -15.54 2.66 -9.55
CA ASP A 204 -14.11 2.37 -9.69
C ASP A 204 -13.29 3.27 -8.75
N THR A 205 -12.93 2.72 -7.60
CA THR A 205 -12.11 3.36 -6.56
C THR A 205 -10.74 2.70 -6.42
N GLN A 206 -10.43 1.70 -7.23
CA GLN A 206 -9.23 0.90 -7.10
C GLN A 206 -7.98 1.66 -7.54
N CYS A 207 -6.91 1.44 -6.77
CA CYS A 207 -5.60 1.96 -7.11
C CYS A 207 -5.07 1.29 -8.38
N MET A 208 -4.49 2.07 -9.31
CA MET A 208 -3.85 1.53 -10.51
C MET A 208 -2.75 0.51 -10.18
N TRP A 209 -2.14 0.60 -9.01
CA TRP A 209 -1.20 -0.40 -8.54
C TRP A 209 -1.90 -1.73 -8.22
N ALA A 210 -3.06 -1.69 -7.55
CA ALA A 210 -3.88 -2.88 -7.27
C ALA A 210 -4.63 -3.38 -8.52
N ASP A 211 -5.01 -2.48 -9.44
CA ASP A 211 -5.63 -2.80 -10.74
C ASP A 211 -4.62 -3.36 -11.76
N GLY A 212 -3.36 -3.35 -11.42
CA GLY A 212 -2.38 -4.11 -12.14
C GLY A 212 -1.79 -3.48 -13.41
N LYS A 213 -2.23 -2.33 -13.88
CA LYS A 213 -1.73 -1.77 -15.16
C LYS A 213 -0.27 -1.33 -15.11
N ILE A 214 0.26 -1.07 -13.93
CA ILE A 214 1.64 -0.58 -13.73
C ILE A 214 2.34 -1.28 -12.55
N SER A 215 1.89 -2.47 -12.15
CA SER A 215 2.36 -3.13 -10.95
C SER A 215 2.99 -4.49 -11.24
N PRO A 216 3.85 -4.98 -10.34
CA PRO A 216 4.33 -6.36 -10.38
C PRO A 216 3.21 -7.40 -10.43
N ILE A 217 2.03 -7.08 -9.90
CA ILE A 217 0.84 -7.95 -9.96
C ILE A 217 0.50 -8.29 -11.40
N THR A 218 0.39 -7.30 -12.30
CA THR A 218 0.10 -7.56 -13.72
C THR A 218 1.23 -8.30 -14.40
N GLU A 219 2.46 -7.87 -14.17
CA GLU A 219 3.61 -8.53 -14.79
C GLU A 219 3.66 -10.00 -14.41
N ILE A 220 3.41 -10.34 -13.14
CA ILE A 220 3.37 -11.71 -12.67
C ILE A 220 2.14 -12.46 -13.23
N ALA A 221 0.96 -11.86 -13.16
CA ALA A 221 -0.29 -12.48 -13.61
C ALA A 221 -0.27 -12.79 -15.12
N THR A 222 0.38 -11.95 -15.93
CA THR A 222 0.47 -12.09 -17.40
C THR A 222 1.77 -12.72 -17.87
N MET A 223 2.70 -13.08 -16.95
CA MET A 223 3.98 -13.67 -17.32
C MET A 223 3.78 -15.02 -18.00
N PRO A 224 4.37 -15.25 -19.19
CA PRO A 224 4.29 -16.52 -19.88
C PRO A 224 4.84 -17.67 -19.01
N GLU A 225 4.19 -18.85 -19.05
CA GLU A 225 4.59 -20.03 -18.29
C GLU A 225 6.05 -20.43 -18.53
N GLN A 226 6.54 -20.25 -19.77
CA GLN A 226 7.94 -20.54 -20.13
C GLN A 226 8.93 -19.68 -19.32
N LYS A 227 8.56 -18.46 -18.96
CA LYS A 227 9.39 -17.58 -18.11
C LYS A 227 9.37 -17.98 -16.65
N LEU A 228 8.28 -18.60 -16.19
CA LEU A 228 8.13 -19.15 -14.84
C LEU A 228 8.73 -20.55 -14.70
N SER A 229 9.00 -21.23 -15.80
CA SER A 229 9.58 -22.56 -15.80
C SER A 229 10.86 -22.65 -15.00
N GLY A 230 10.91 -23.60 -14.06
CA GLY A 230 12.05 -23.80 -13.15
C GLY A 230 12.17 -22.79 -12.02
N ILE A 231 11.23 -21.84 -11.90
CA ILE A 231 11.14 -20.95 -10.74
C ILE A 231 10.22 -21.58 -9.72
N LYS A 232 10.72 -21.79 -8.50
CA LYS A 232 9.93 -22.30 -7.38
C LYS A 232 9.56 -21.17 -6.41
N TYR A 233 10.45 -20.21 -6.22
CA TYR A 233 10.33 -19.17 -5.19
C TYR A 233 10.21 -17.78 -5.79
N ALA A 234 9.33 -16.97 -5.19
CA ALA A 234 9.31 -15.53 -5.37
C ALA A 234 9.80 -14.85 -4.08
N LEU A 235 10.91 -14.12 -4.19
CA LEU A 235 11.47 -13.37 -3.07
C LEU A 235 10.84 -11.98 -3.03
N LEU A 236 9.94 -11.76 -2.09
CA LEU A 236 9.29 -10.47 -1.90
C LEU A 236 10.11 -9.61 -0.94
N ILE A 237 10.75 -8.57 -1.49
CA ILE A 237 11.50 -7.61 -0.68
C ILE A 237 10.51 -6.66 -0.02
N GLY A 238 10.29 -6.88 1.28
CA GLY A 238 9.34 -6.08 2.05
C GLY A 238 9.38 -6.41 3.53
N THR A 239 8.49 -5.81 4.29
CA THR A 239 8.34 -6.11 5.71
C THR A 239 7.58 -7.42 5.90
N SER A 240 8.20 -8.39 6.53
CA SER A 240 7.53 -9.62 6.96
C SER A 240 6.40 -9.29 7.95
N GLY A 241 5.23 -9.89 7.77
CA GLY A 241 4.08 -9.74 8.66
C GLY A 241 3.26 -8.45 8.47
N SER A 242 3.38 -7.80 7.32
CA SER A 242 2.53 -6.66 6.98
C SER A 242 1.09 -7.09 6.68
N THR A 243 0.13 -6.46 7.35
CA THR A 243 -1.30 -6.55 7.02
C THR A 243 -1.68 -5.66 5.83
N ASN A 244 -0.70 -5.11 5.12
CA ASN A 244 -0.92 -4.24 3.97
C ASN A 244 -1.57 -5.03 2.82
N LYS A 245 -2.78 -4.64 2.43
CA LYS A 245 -3.56 -5.30 1.38
C LYS A 245 -2.84 -5.37 0.04
N SER A 246 -2.04 -4.36 -0.30
CA SER A 246 -1.26 -4.40 -1.53
C SER A 246 -0.22 -5.52 -1.53
N LEU A 247 0.40 -5.79 -0.37
CA LEU A 247 1.31 -6.93 -0.21
C LEU A 247 0.54 -8.25 -0.21
N MET A 248 -0.63 -8.29 0.43
CA MET A 248 -1.49 -9.49 0.41
C MET A 248 -1.97 -9.81 -1.02
N SER A 249 -2.39 -8.80 -1.78
CA SER A 249 -2.80 -8.97 -3.18
C SER A 249 -1.64 -9.45 -4.07
N LEU A 250 -0.43 -8.95 -3.82
CA LEU A 250 0.77 -9.40 -4.51
C LEU A 250 1.12 -10.84 -4.14
N HIS A 251 1.04 -11.17 -2.85
CA HIS A 251 1.25 -12.53 -2.36
C HIS A 251 0.25 -13.52 -2.98
N GLU A 252 -1.04 -13.19 -2.99
CA GLU A 252 -2.09 -13.96 -3.64
C GLU A 252 -1.77 -14.20 -5.12
N THR A 253 -1.43 -13.14 -5.87
CA THR A 253 -1.11 -13.24 -7.28
C THR A 253 0.09 -14.17 -7.55
N ILE A 254 1.12 -14.10 -6.71
CA ILE A 254 2.30 -14.98 -6.81
C ILE A 254 1.91 -16.43 -6.54
N THR A 255 1.11 -16.66 -5.51
CA THR A 255 0.63 -18.00 -5.11
C THR A 255 -0.28 -18.61 -6.17
N ASP A 256 -1.17 -17.80 -6.76
CA ASP A 256 -2.04 -18.23 -7.89
C ASP A 256 -1.23 -18.71 -9.11
N ARG A 257 0.02 -18.24 -9.24
CA ARG A 257 0.97 -18.70 -10.28
C ARG A 257 1.81 -19.90 -9.85
N GLY A 258 1.48 -20.54 -8.73
CA GLY A 258 2.16 -21.75 -8.23
C GLY A 258 3.54 -21.49 -7.61
N LEU A 259 3.89 -20.25 -7.27
CA LEU A 259 5.17 -19.91 -6.68
C LEU A 259 5.04 -19.79 -5.15
N GLU A 260 6.08 -20.25 -4.45
CA GLU A 260 6.20 -20.06 -3.00
C GLU A 260 6.74 -18.66 -2.68
N VAL A 261 6.03 -17.91 -1.84
CA VAL A 261 6.43 -16.54 -1.47
C VAL A 261 7.33 -16.56 -0.25
N ILE A 262 8.53 -16.03 -0.41
CA ILE A 262 9.49 -15.83 0.68
C ILE A 262 9.66 -14.33 0.93
N ASN A 263 9.23 -13.87 2.09
CA ASN A 263 9.42 -12.47 2.50
C ASN A 263 10.86 -12.23 2.97
N ILE A 264 11.50 -11.21 2.42
CA ILE A 264 12.88 -10.82 2.71
C ILE A 264 12.87 -9.40 3.29
N GLY A 265 13.10 -9.27 4.58
CA GLY A 265 13.13 -7.99 5.30
C GLY A 265 14.54 -7.39 5.46
N SER A 266 15.60 -8.13 5.11
CA SER A 266 16.98 -7.66 5.27
C SER A 266 17.95 -8.32 4.29
N LEU A 267 19.10 -7.67 4.06
CA LEU A 267 20.21 -8.28 3.29
C LEU A 267 20.69 -9.59 3.94
N LYS A 268 20.70 -9.66 5.27
CA LYS A 268 21.09 -10.88 6.01
C LYS A 268 20.17 -12.05 5.66
N GLU A 269 18.86 -11.85 5.70
CA GLU A 269 17.88 -12.89 5.31
C GLU A 269 18.05 -13.31 3.85
N PHE A 270 18.25 -12.35 2.93
CA PHE A 270 18.53 -12.64 1.54
C PHE A 270 19.78 -13.51 1.37
N LEU A 271 20.87 -13.20 2.07
CA LEU A 271 22.11 -13.96 2.00
C LEU A 271 21.96 -15.36 2.59
N LEU A 272 21.19 -15.51 3.66
CA LEU A 272 20.87 -16.82 4.25
C LEU A 272 20.05 -17.67 3.29
N PHE A 273 18.99 -17.11 2.69
CA PHE A 273 18.22 -17.80 1.67
C PHE A 273 19.10 -18.23 0.49
N ARG A 274 19.91 -17.31 -0.04
CA ARG A 274 20.84 -17.60 -1.15
C ARG A 274 21.81 -18.74 -0.81
N LYS A 275 22.28 -18.80 0.42
CA LYS A 275 23.25 -19.86 0.86
C LYS A 275 22.63 -21.24 0.78
N SER A 276 21.35 -21.40 1.19
CA SER A 276 20.61 -22.67 1.16
C SER A 276 20.07 -23.02 -0.23
N HIS A 277 19.83 -22.02 -1.11
CA HIS A 277 19.17 -22.20 -2.41
C HIS A 277 20.09 -21.82 -3.59
N ARG A 278 21.38 -22.24 -3.55
CA ARG A 278 22.40 -21.79 -4.53
C ARG A 278 22.11 -22.18 -5.97
N LYS A 279 21.38 -23.28 -6.20
CA LYS A 279 21.08 -23.80 -7.54
C LYS A 279 19.71 -23.36 -8.05
N GLU A 280 18.92 -22.76 -7.19
CA GLU A 280 17.53 -22.36 -7.52
C GLU A 280 17.50 -21.13 -8.42
N LYS A 281 16.45 -21.08 -9.24
CA LYS A 281 16.04 -19.92 -9.99
C LYS A 281 14.91 -19.25 -9.23
N VAL A 282 15.01 -17.95 -9.00
CA VAL A 282 14.06 -17.22 -8.16
C VAL A 282 13.57 -15.95 -8.84
N LEU A 283 12.29 -15.61 -8.59
CA LEU A 283 11.71 -14.32 -8.99
C LEU A 283 11.94 -13.30 -7.88
N LEU A 284 12.51 -12.14 -8.20
CA LEU A 284 12.69 -11.06 -7.25
C LEU A 284 11.60 -10.01 -7.45
N VAL A 285 10.79 -9.82 -6.42
CA VAL A 285 9.64 -8.92 -6.43
C VAL A 285 9.84 -7.82 -5.39
N LYS A 286 9.70 -6.57 -5.81
CA LYS A 286 9.78 -5.43 -4.91
C LYS A 286 8.43 -5.13 -4.28
N SER A 287 8.45 -4.75 -3.01
CA SER A 287 7.26 -4.20 -2.35
C SER A 287 6.85 -2.86 -2.96
N PRO A 288 5.53 -2.54 -3.01
CA PRO A 288 5.05 -1.21 -3.39
C PRO A 288 5.51 -0.11 -2.43
N ILE A 289 5.91 -0.51 -1.22
CA ILE A 289 6.38 0.40 -0.19
C ILE A 289 7.90 0.29 -0.11
N PRO A 290 8.64 1.40 -0.31
CA PRO A 290 10.09 1.41 -0.14
C PRO A 290 10.49 0.91 1.25
N ASN A 291 11.47 0.03 1.31
CA ASN A 291 12.00 -0.49 2.57
C ASN A 291 13.53 -0.47 2.61
N GLN A 292 14.09 -0.59 3.84
CA GLN A 292 15.54 -0.51 4.04
C GLN A 292 16.31 -1.67 3.41
N ALA A 293 15.67 -2.82 3.19
CA ALA A 293 16.31 -4.01 2.64
C ALA A 293 16.56 -3.90 1.13
N GLU A 294 15.74 -3.11 0.41
CA GLU A 294 15.77 -3.05 -1.04
C GLU A 294 17.12 -2.57 -1.58
N LYS A 295 17.57 -1.39 -1.15
CA LYS A 295 18.82 -0.80 -1.65
C LYS A 295 20.05 -1.70 -1.40
N PRO A 296 20.28 -2.23 -0.18
CA PRO A 296 21.37 -3.16 0.06
C PRO A 296 21.32 -4.43 -0.78
N ILE A 297 20.14 -5.04 -0.96
CA ILE A 297 19.97 -6.26 -1.75
C ILE A 297 20.25 -5.97 -3.23
N LEU A 298 19.67 -4.91 -3.79
CA LEU A 298 19.88 -4.53 -5.18
C LEU A 298 21.35 -4.14 -5.46
N THR A 299 21.99 -3.44 -4.53
CA THR A 299 23.43 -3.11 -4.63
C THR A 299 24.27 -4.39 -4.62
N TYR A 300 23.96 -5.32 -3.72
CA TYR A 300 24.64 -6.61 -3.66
C TYR A 300 24.49 -7.41 -4.97
N LEU A 301 23.27 -7.47 -5.53
CA LEU A 301 23.01 -8.15 -6.79
C LEU A 301 23.80 -7.49 -7.95
N LYS A 302 23.79 -6.17 -8.02
CA LYS A 302 24.56 -5.42 -9.05
C LYS A 302 26.06 -5.64 -8.90
N SER A 303 26.61 -5.64 -7.69
CA SER A 303 28.04 -5.89 -7.45
C SER A 303 28.45 -7.32 -7.83
N GLY A 304 27.59 -8.30 -7.58
CA GLY A 304 27.77 -9.68 -8.02
C GLY A 304 27.79 -9.83 -9.55
N TYR A 305 26.95 -9.09 -10.26
CA TYR A 305 26.95 -9.03 -11.73
C TYR A 305 28.22 -8.32 -12.27
N LEU A 306 28.66 -7.24 -11.65
CA LEU A 306 29.91 -6.55 -12.00
C LEU A 306 31.14 -7.47 -11.82
N MET A 307 31.17 -8.23 -10.71
CA MET A 307 32.26 -9.21 -10.49
C MET A 307 32.23 -10.35 -11.52
N ALA A 308 31.06 -10.88 -11.87
CA ALA A 308 30.91 -11.88 -12.91
C ALA A 308 31.27 -11.31 -14.29
N TYR A 309 30.89 -10.07 -14.60
CA TYR A 309 31.26 -9.36 -15.81
C TYR A 309 32.78 -9.12 -15.87
N TYR A 310 33.41 -8.67 -14.78
CA TYR A 310 34.83 -8.49 -14.68
C TYR A 310 35.62 -9.81 -14.85
N THR A 311 35.14 -10.91 -14.27
CA THR A 311 35.75 -12.23 -14.36
C THR A 311 35.65 -12.80 -15.77
N LEU A 312 34.50 -12.58 -16.45
CA LEU A 312 34.29 -13.05 -17.83
C LEU A 312 35.06 -12.21 -18.88
N PHE A 313 35.26 -10.93 -18.64
CA PHE A 313 35.94 -10.06 -19.60
C PHE A 313 37.46 -9.92 -19.36
N LYS A 314 37.94 -9.99 -18.11
CA LYS A 314 39.40 -10.02 -17.85
C LYS A 314 40.08 -11.32 -18.27
N GLY A 315 39.32 -12.41 -18.44
CA GLY A 315 39.83 -13.67 -18.97
C GLY A 315 40.05 -13.68 -20.49
N LYS A 316 39.68 -12.64 -21.23
CA LYS A 316 39.80 -12.53 -22.69
C LYS A 316 40.78 -11.45 -23.19
N ILE A 317 41.48 -10.80 -22.26
CA ILE A 317 42.57 -9.88 -22.61
C ILE A 317 43.88 -10.54 -22.13
N LYS A 318 44.35 -11.51 -22.89
CA LYS A 318 45.71 -11.97 -22.99
C LYS A 318 46.02 -12.17 -24.45
#